data_37cb2f46edda99a46d2f9e210dbc51c2
#
_entry.id   37cb2f46edda99a46d2f9e210dbc51c2
#
_cell.length_a   1.000
_cell.length_b   1.000
_cell.length_c   1.000
_cell.angle_alpha   90.00
_cell.angle_beta   90.00
_cell.angle_gamma   90.00
#
_symmetry.space_group_name_H-M   'P 1'
#
loop_
_entity.id
_entity.type
_entity.pdbx_description
1 polymer ?
#
loop_
_entity_poly.entity_id
_entity_poly.type
_entity_poly.pdbx_seq_one_letter_code
_entity_poly.pdbx_strand_id
1 'polypeptide(L)'
;MKNAYLTAGLLLSGFAGFAQNQAPSGGGGYQPPAAECVSASQRQQMEADLATNVARLRQQGLLPAAHAARPMTVSLNWPLRQAAGFDYANIHGISNFVDHNAAYPNAVQDYNCGTRTYDNASGYNHAGTDIFLWPFSYNMMDRQQAEIVAAAPGVIIGKYDGNYDRNCAMSNANWNAVYVQHTDGSVAWYGHMKTNSLTTKAIGASVAQGERLGTVGSSGSSTGPHLHFELHSPTGAVLDPYSGPCSTAASWWASPQTYYNSALNTVLLHRAAPVFNTCPTPDTPNESSAYRPGDRLYTAAYYHDQLAGQSTQYTIYQPNGTVFTTWSHSSSTAHYAASYWYWSYTLPTTAPTGTWRFQAQYLGTTVSRNFTVGVVNATTVARPAQYTLYPNPATDVVQLSGPLPVARVEVFNPLGQVVRSIDNLRQPTLNLGELGAAGLYLVRLHRADGTVEQHKVVLH
;
A
#
# COMPACT_ATOMS: atom_id res chain seq x y z
N MET A 1 62.54 -2.75 53.29
CA MET A 1 61.13 -3.19 53.09
C MET A 1 60.48 -2.23 52.14
N LYS A 2 60.38 -2.59 50.88
CA LYS A 2 59.68 -1.79 49.84
C LYS A 2 58.51 -2.58 49.37
N ASN A 3 57.29 -2.10 49.67
CA ASN A 3 56.02 -2.70 49.17
C ASN A 3 55.81 -2.27 47.75
N ALA A 4 55.67 -3.24 46.81
CA ALA A 4 55.22 -3.04 45.43
C ALA A 4 53.75 -3.37 45.39
N TYR A 5 52.92 -2.39 45.02
CA TYR A 5 51.50 -2.59 44.68
C TYR A 5 51.42 -2.95 43.22
N LEU A 6 50.95 -4.16 42.91
CA LEU A 6 50.53 -4.57 41.57
C LEU A 6 49.11 -4.06 41.33
N THR A 7 48.95 -3.14 40.40
CA THR A 7 47.64 -2.72 39.86
C THR A 7 47.30 -3.63 38.70
N ALA A 8 46.29 -4.52 38.85
CA ALA A 8 45.75 -5.31 37.78
C ALA A 8 44.76 -4.45 36.95
N GLY A 9 45.18 -4.05 35.74
CA GLY A 9 44.31 -3.40 34.78
C GLY A 9 43.42 -4.42 34.13
N LEU A 10 42.09 -4.34 34.34
CA LEU A 10 41.09 -5.08 33.56
C LEU A 10 40.99 -4.46 32.16
N LEU A 11 41.54 -5.12 31.17
CA LEU A 11 41.30 -4.85 29.77
C LEU A 11 39.88 -5.38 29.42
N LEU A 12 38.88 -4.51 29.37
CA LEU A 12 37.61 -4.78 28.70
C LEU A 12 37.85 -4.81 27.19
N SER A 13 38.10 -5.97 26.64
CA SER A 13 38.03 -6.20 25.18
C SER A 13 36.59 -6.17 24.76
N GLY A 14 36.12 -5.02 24.28
CA GLY A 14 34.85 -4.90 23.57
C GLY A 14 34.93 -5.71 22.24
N PHE A 15 34.37 -6.90 22.23
CA PHE A 15 34.11 -7.60 20.96
C PHE A 15 33.09 -6.78 20.19
N ALA A 16 33.53 -5.98 19.23
CA ALA A 16 32.71 -5.55 18.12
C ALA A 16 32.43 -6.80 17.27
N GLY A 17 31.38 -7.51 17.62
CA GLY A 17 30.88 -8.62 16.79
C GLY A 17 30.46 -8.07 15.44
N PHE A 18 31.28 -8.29 14.41
CA PHE A 18 30.85 -8.03 13.03
C PHE A 18 29.64 -8.94 12.73
N ALA A 19 28.54 -8.33 12.29
CA ALA A 19 27.38 -9.09 11.87
C ALA A 19 27.77 -10.02 10.71
N GLN A 20 27.56 -11.30 10.89
CA GLN A 20 27.85 -12.29 9.84
C GLN A 20 26.82 -12.16 8.72
N ASN A 21 27.28 -12.28 7.47
CA ASN A 21 26.39 -12.39 6.32
C ASN A 21 25.60 -13.69 6.43
N GLN A 22 24.28 -13.60 6.50
CA GLN A 22 23.39 -14.77 6.63
C GLN A 22 22.49 -14.87 5.42
N ALA A 23 22.52 -16.02 4.75
CA ALA A 23 21.61 -16.31 3.65
C ALA A 23 20.14 -16.25 4.12
N PRO A 24 19.25 -15.62 3.36
CA PRO A 24 17.83 -15.58 3.68
C PRO A 24 17.20 -16.98 3.59
N SER A 25 16.13 -17.21 4.33
CA SER A 25 15.30 -18.41 4.20
C SER A 25 14.47 -18.41 2.92
N GLY A 26 14.31 -17.24 2.30
CA GLY A 26 13.69 -17.02 1.01
C GLY A 26 13.53 -15.53 0.71
N GLY A 27 12.94 -15.26 -0.45
CA GLY A 27 12.77 -13.91 -0.97
C GLY A 27 13.29 -13.80 -2.39
N GLY A 28 13.45 -12.57 -2.87
CA GLY A 28 13.92 -12.23 -4.21
C GLY A 28 13.25 -10.99 -4.75
N GLY A 29 13.36 -10.78 -6.05
CA GLY A 29 12.65 -9.71 -6.74
C GLY A 29 11.15 -9.98 -6.81
N TYR A 30 10.39 -8.91 -6.69
CA TYR A 30 8.97 -8.87 -7.01
C TYR A 30 8.81 -8.05 -8.30
N GLN A 31 8.01 -8.56 -9.24
CA GLN A 31 7.74 -7.86 -10.49
C GLN A 31 6.56 -6.91 -10.26
N PRO A 32 6.79 -5.59 -10.27
CA PRO A 32 5.69 -4.62 -10.16
C PRO A 32 4.72 -4.73 -11.33
N PRO A 33 3.47 -4.27 -11.14
CA PRO A 33 2.53 -4.16 -12.25
C PRO A 33 3.09 -3.33 -13.40
N ALA A 34 2.84 -3.79 -14.64
CA ALA A 34 3.05 -3.04 -15.87
C ALA A 34 1.77 -3.15 -16.71
N ALA A 35 1.30 -2.04 -17.29
CA ALA A 35 0.04 -2.05 -18.01
C ALA A 35 -0.02 -0.97 -19.09
N GLU A 36 -0.69 -1.26 -20.21
CA GLU A 36 -1.21 -0.22 -21.10
C GLU A 36 -2.41 0.45 -20.40
N CYS A 37 -2.23 1.67 -19.92
CA CYS A 37 -3.20 2.31 -19.04
C CYS A 37 -4.52 2.67 -19.71
N VAL A 38 -4.49 3.13 -20.96
CA VAL A 38 -5.67 3.52 -21.77
C VAL A 38 -5.41 3.32 -23.25
N SER A 39 -6.34 2.69 -23.95
CA SER A 39 -6.26 2.58 -25.41
C SER A 39 -6.40 3.95 -26.08
N ALA A 40 -5.91 4.06 -27.32
CA ALA A 40 -5.98 5.31 -28.08
C ALA A 40 -7.42 5.85 -28.20
N SER A 41 -8.42 4.97 -28.40
CA SER A 41 -9.84 5.36 -28.47
C SER A 41 -10.37 5.87 -27.13
N GLN A 42 -10.00 5.24 -26.01
CA GLN A 42 -10.38 5.70 -24.67
C GLN A 42 -9.74 7.06 -24.37
N ARG A 43 -8.46 7.24 -24.70
CA ARG A 43 -7.74 8.53 -24.54
C ARG A 43 -8.46 9.63 -25.32
N GLN A 44 -8.76 9.41 -26.61
CA GLN A 44 -9.48 10.36 -27.43
C GLN A 44 -10.84 10.75 -26.83
N GLN A 45 -11.61 9.78 -26.32
CA GLN A 45 -12.89 10.06 -25.69
C GLN A 45 -12.72 10.88 -24.41
N MET A 46 -11.76 10.53 -23.56
CA MET A 46 -11.47 11.28 -22.32
C MET A 46 -11.05 12.71 -22.63
N GLU A 47 -10.16 12.92 -23.59
CA GLU A 47 -9.72 14.27 -23.99
C GLU A 47 -10.90 15.12 -24.51
N ALA A 48 -11.82 14.52 -25.29
CA ALA A 48 -13.03 15.19 -25.74
C ALA A 48 -13.98 15.56 -24.60
N ASP A 49 -14.16 14.66 -23.64
CA ASP A 49 -15.00 14.90 -22.44
C ASP A 49 -14.39 16.01 -21.58
N LEU A 50 -13.06 15.98 -21.36
CA LEU A 50 -12.35 17.02 -20.62
C LEU A 50 -12.42 18.37 -21.30
N ALA A 51 -12.25 18.43 -22.62
CA ALA A 51 -12.38 19.66 -23.39
C ALA A 51 -13.79 20.27 -23.26
N THR A 52 -14.82 19.42 -23.35
CA THR A 52 -16.23 19.82 -23.17
C THR A 52 -16.46 20.38 -21.76
N ASN A 53 -15.97 19.71 -20.73
CA ASN A 53 -16.07 20.18 -19.35
C ASN A 53 -15.34 21.51 -19.14
N VAL A 54 -14.10 21.64 -19.66
CA VAL A 54 -13.31 22.87 -19.56
C VAL A 54 -14.04 24.04 -20.23
N ALA A 55 -14.62 23.85 -21.43
CA ALA A 55 -15.42 24.88 -22.12
C ALA A 55 -16.61 25.31 -21.26
N ARG A 56 -17.37 24.38 -20.72
CA ARG A 56 -18.51 24.65 -19.82
C ARG A 56 -18.08 25.36 -18.54
N LEU A 57 -17.01 24.92 -17.89
CA LEU A 57 -16.51 25.55 -16.65
C LEU A 57 -16.01 26.98 -16.87
N ARG A 58 -15.40 27.27 -18.05
CA ARG A 58 -15.04 28.63 -18.43
C ARG A 58 -16.26 29.52 -18.63
N GLN A 59 -17.31 29.02 -19.28
CA GLN A 59 -18.58 29.76 -19.43
C GLN A 59 -19.24 30.07 -18.09
N GLN A 60 -19.05 29.18 -17.09
CA GLN A 60 -19.55 29.36 -15.72
C GLN A 60 -18.63 30.24 -14.85
N GLY A 61 -17.49 30.68 -15.35
CA GLY A 61 -16.51 31.47 -14.59
C GLY A 61 -15.75 30.66 -13.53
N LEU A 62 -15.83 29.32 -13.56
CA LEU A 62 -15.14 28.44 -12.62
C LEU A 62 -13.71 28.12 -13.06
N LEU A 63 -13.39 28.36 -14.33
CA LEU A 63 -12.03 28.31 -14.87
C LEU A 63 -11.71 29.65 -15.54
N PRO A 64 -10.42 30.09 -15.52
CA PRO A 64 -9.98 31.25 -16.26
C PRO A 64 -10.28 31.12 -17.75
N ALA A 65 -10.47 32.24 -18.44
CA ALA A 65 -10.51 32.28 -19.89
C ALA A 65 -9.23 31.65 -20.47
N ALA A 66 -9.33 31.06 -21.67
CA ALA A 66 -8.16 30.51 -22.34
C ALA A 66 -7.11 31.61 -22.50
N HIS A 67 -5.96 31.46 -21.89
CA HIS A 67 -4.82 32.37 -22.04
C HIS A 67 -3.76 31.70 -22.90
N ALA A 68 -2.99 32.52 -23.62
CA ALA A 68 -1.76 32.05 -24.25
C ALA A 68 -0.89 31.31 -23.22
N ALA A 69 -0.15 30.32 -23.68
CA ALA A 69 0.71 29.48 -22.84
C ALA A 69 1.47 30.37 -21.82
N ARG A 70 1.16 30.19 -20.53
CA ARG A 70 1.93 30.81 -19.46
C ARG A 70 3.19 29.99 -19.23
N PRO A 71 4.30 30.59 -18.79
CA PRO A 71 5.44 29.83 -18.33
C PRO A 71 5.02 28.83 -17.25
N MET A 72 5.66 27.67 -17.21
CA MET A 72 5.48 26.66 -16.18
C MET A 72 5.67 27.31 -14.80
N THR A 73 4.58 27.37 -14.02
CA THR A 73 4.57 28.05 -12.71
C THR A 73 4.14 27.13 -11.60
N VAL A 74 3.65 25.94 -11.94
CA VAL A 74 3.16 24.94 -10.96
C VAL A 74 4.28 24.02 -10.56
N SER A 75 4.48 23.84 -9.26
CA SER A 75 5.41 22.87 -8.69
C SER A 75 4.60 21.74 -8.07
N LEU A 76 4.92 20.50 -8.45
CA LEU A 76 4.20 19.31 -8.03
C LEU A 76 4.80 18.71 -6.75
N ASN A 77 3.96 18.41 -5.76
CA ASN A 77 4.31 17.52 -4.66
C ASN A 77 3.95 16.07 -5.02
N TRP A 78 4.52 15.12 -4.27
CA TRP A 78 4.27 13.71 -4.50
C TRP A 78 2.79 13.35 -4.36
N PRO A 79 2.21 12.61 -5.34
CA PRO A 79 0.74 12.43 -5.43
C PRO A 79 0.20 11.29 -4.56
N LEU A 80 1.03 10.63 -3.76
CA LEU A 80 0.63 9.57 -2.84
C LEU A 80 0.95 9.91 -1.39
N ARG A 81 0.06 9.48 -0.48
CA ARG A 81 0.23 9.58 0.97
C ARG A 81 -0.26 8.31 1.64
N GLN A 82 0.37 7.93 2.75
CA GLN A 82 -0.17 6.90 3.64
C GLN A 82 -1.48 7.37 4.27
N ALA A 83 -2.45 6.45 4.39
CA ALA A 83 -3.65 6.70 5.19
C ALA A 83 -3.30 6.82 6.67
N ALA A 84 -4.09 7.61 7.40
CA ALA A 84 -3.90 7.80 8.83
C ALA A 84 -3.94 6.45 9.59
N GLY A 85 -3.00 6.26 10.51
CA GLY A 85 -2.90 5.04 11.32
C GLY A 85 -2.20 3.85 10.63
N PHE A 86 -1.71 4.03 9.42
CA PHE A 86 -0.82 3.09 8.73
C PHE A 86 0.62 3.61 8.82
N ASP A 87 1.59 2.76 9.16
CA ASP A 87 2.93 3.22 9.56
C ASP A 87 4.08 2.44 8.88
N TYR A 88 4.05 2.25 7.58
CA TYR A 88 5.25 1.83 6.85
C TYR A 88 6.21 3.02 6.68
N ALA A 89 7.50 2.75 6.56
CA ALA A 89 8.48 3.80 6.26
C ALA A 89 8.27 4.35 4.85
N ASN A 90 7.83 3.48 3.93
CA ASN A 90 7.41 3.83 2.58
C ASN A 90 6.34 2.83 2.10
N ILE A 91 5.41 3.28 1.24
CA ILE A 91 4.29 2.47 0.76
C ILE A 91 4.34 2.14 -0.72
N HIS A 92 5.36 2.60 -1.44
CA HIS A 92 5.39 2.53 -2.90
C HIS A 92 6.81 2.32 -3.45
N GLY A 93 6.88 2.08 -4.74
CA GLY A 93 8.03 2.24 -5.62
C GLY A 93 7.57 2.74 -6.98
N ILE A 94 8.49 3.12 -7.87
CA ILE A 94 8.19 3.49 -9.24
C ILE A 94 8.56 2.33 -10.14
N SER A 95 7.64 1.88 -11.00
CA SER A 95 7.94 0.87 -12.01
C SER A 95 8.32 1.50 -13.35
N ASN A 96 7.59 2.51 -13.79
CA ASN A 96 7.74 3.08 -15.12
C ASN A 96 7.67 4.60 -15.11
N PHE A 97 8.39 5.21 -16.05
CA PHE A 97 8.39 6.64 -16.38
C PHE A 97 7.77 6.88 -17.76
N VAL A 98 7.64 8.13 -18.18
CA VAL A 98 7.21 8.49 -19.54
C VAL A 98 8.19 7.93 -20.58
N ASP A 99 7.66 7.40 -21.68
CA ASP A 99 8.46 6.97 -22.82
C ASP A 99 8.74 8.15 -23.77
N HIS A 100 10.00 8.46 -23.96
CA HIS A 100 10.47 9.54 -24.84
C HIS A 100 10.77 9.07 -26.27
N ASN A 101 10.70 7.76 -26.56
CA ASN A 101 10.90 7.24 -27.90
C ASN A 101 9.57 7.02 -28.60
N ALA A 102 9.32 7.77 -29.68
CA ALA A 102 8.07 7.63 -30.43
C ALA A 102 8.01 6.35 -31.30
N ALA A 103 9.14 5.65 -31.49
CA ALA A 103 9.17 4.38 -32.19
C ALA A 103 8.62 3.25 -31.29
N TYR A 104 8.05 2.22 -31.88
CA TYR A 104 7.50 1.02 -31.24
C TYR A 104 7.49 -0.16 -32.22
N PRO A 105 7.35 -1.42 -31.80
CA PRO A 105 7.45 -1.89 -30.42
C PRO A 105 8.91 -2.08 -29.98
N ASN A 106 9.12 -2.16 -28.66
CA ASN A 106 10.43 -2.43 -28.03
C ASN A 106 11.49 -1.35 -28.31
N ALA A 107 11.07 -0.09 -28.44
CA ALA A 107 11.95 1.05 -28.70
C ALA A 107 11.93 2.06 -27.55
N VAL A 108 11.93 1.57 -26.32
CA VAL A 108 11.72 2.35 -25.08
C VAL A 108 12.88 3.23 -24.71
N GLN A 109 12.58 4.44 -24.18
CA GLN A 109 13.57 5.36 -23.63
C GLN A 109 12.92 6.26 -22.57
N ASP A 110 13.32 6.16 -21.30
CA ASP A 110 12.87 7.06 -20.26
C ASP A 110 13.69 8.36 -20.18
N TYR A 111 13.30 9.27 -19.28
CA TYR A 111 13.96 10.57 -19.09
C TYR A 111 15.45 10.48 -18.77
N ASN A 112 15.89 9.39 -18.14
CA ASN A 112 17.29 9.14 -17.77
C ASN A 112 18.06 8.38 -18.85
N CYS A 113 17.50 8.24 -20.06
CA CYS A 113 18.00 7.42 -21.18
C CYS A 113 18.07 5.92 -20.85
N GLY A 114 17.31 5.47 -19.86
CA GLY A 114 17.17 4.08 -19.48
C GLY A 114 15.96 3.42 -20.14
N THR A 115 15.57 2.27 -19.58
CA THR A 115 14.50 1.41 -20.08
C THR A 115 13.38 1.18 -19.05
N ARG A 116 13.25 2.05 -18.03
CA ARG A 116 12.16 1.97 -17.05
C ARG A 116 10.88 2.61 -17.60
N THR A 117 10.43 2.11 -18.71
CA THR A 117 9.20 2.50 -19.39
C THR A 117 8.76 1.35 -20.29
N TYR A 118 7.68 1.50 -21.04
CA TYR A 118 7.23 0.48 -21.98
C TYR A 118 6.47 1.09 -23.16
N ASP A 119 6.48 0.35 -24.24
CA ASP A 119 5.68 0.56 -25.43
C ASP A 119 4.94 -0.74 -25.80
N ASN A 120 4.09 -0.70 -26.81
CA ASN A 120 3.47 -1.91 -27.35
C ASN A 120 3.30 -1.85 -28.87
N ALA A 121 2.93 -3.00 -29.45
CA ALA A 121 2.75 -3.14 -30.90
C ALA A 121 1.54 -2.36 -31.45
N SER A 122 0.63 -1.84 -30.60
CA SER A 122 -0.49 -1.00 -31.01
C SER A 122 -0.10 0.47 -31.23
N GLY A 123 1.14 0.85 -30.87
CA GLY A 123 1.64 2.21 -30.96
C GLY A 123 1.47 3.03 -29.69
N TYR A 124 1.14 2.40 -28.57
CA TYR A 124 1.13 3.05 -27.28
C TYR A 124 2.56 3.19 -26.74
N ASN A 125 2.95 4.40 -26.42
CA ASN A 125 4.12 4.72 -25.62
C ASN A 125 3.67 5.22 -24.25
N HIS A 126 4.30 4.77 -23.18
CA HIS A 126 3.88 5.07 -21.81
C HIS A 126 3.89 6.58 -21.54
N ALA A 127 2.75 7.11 -21.11
CA ALA A 127 2.53 8.56 -21.03
C ALA A 127 2.59 9.13 -19.60
N GLY A 128 3.00 8.33 -18.62
CA GLY A 128 2.96 8.74 -17.22
C GLY A 128 4.06 8.17 -16.34
N THR A 129 3.89 8.33 -15.05
CA THR A 129 4.67 7.67 -14.00
C THR A 129 3.79 6.64 -13.31
N ASP A 130 4.21 5.37 -13.33
CA ASP A 130 3.54 4.29 -12.61
C ASP A 130 4.13 4.12 -11.22
N ILE A 131 3.30 4.30 -10.21
CA ILE A 131 3.67 4.27 -8.80
C ILE A 131 2.92 3.10 -8.14
N PHE A 132 3.58 1.94 -8.01
CA PHE A 132 2.98 0.74 -7.47
C PHE A 132 3.02 0.70 -5.95
N LEU A 133 2.06 0.00 -5.33
CA LEU A 133 2.02 -0.23 -3.88
C LEU A 133 2.92 -1.41 -3.50
N TRP A 134 3.66 -1.27 -2.38
CA TRP A 134 4.57 -2.30 -1.89
C TRP A 134 4.80 -2.22 -0.37
N PRO A 135 4.84 -3.38 0.36
CA PRO A 135 4.44 -4.73 -0.06
C PRO A 135 2.94 -4.98 0.05
N PHE A 136 2.46 -6.10 -0.50
CA PHE A 136 1.07 -6.57 -0.41
C PHE A 136 0.06 -5.56 -0.97
N SER A 137 0.22 -5.23 -2.25
CA SER A 137 -0.51 -4.16 -2.92
C SER A 137 -2.04 -4.30 -2.84
N TYR A 138 -2.59 -5.51 -3.03
CA TYR A 138 -4.03 -5.76 -2.92
C TYR A 138 -4.56 -5.61 -1.48
N ASN A 139 -3.78 -6.01 -0.47
CA ASN A 139 -4.15 -5.81 0.93
C ASN A 139 -4.19 -4.31 1.27
N MET A 140 -3.21 -3.55 0.76
CA MET A 140 -3.17 -2.10 0.94
C MET A 140 -4.34 -1.41 0.23
N MET A 141 -4.67 -1.83 -1.00
CA MET A 141 -5.83 -1.36 -1.76
C MET A 141 -7.13 -1.65 -1.00
N ASP A 142 -7.36 -2.89 -0.56
CA ASP A 142 -8.58 -3.31 0.13
C ASP A 142 -8.79 -2.54 1.44
N ARG A 143 -7.71 -2.27 2.17
CA ARG A 143 -7.70 -1.51 3.42
C ARG A 143 -7.61 0.02 3.21
N GLN A 144 -7.57 0.48 1.96
CA GLN A 144 -7.44 1.90 1.58
C GLN A 144 -6.25 2.60 2.26
N GLN A 145 -5.10 1.94 2.30
CA GLN A 145 -3.91 2.41 3.02
C GLN A 145 -3.05 3.39 2.22
N ALA A 146 -3.34 3.58 0.92
CA ALA A 146 -2.64 4.50 0.03
C ALA A 146 -3.62 5.51 -0.56
N GLU A 147 -3.55 6.75 -0.09
CA GLU A 147 -4.37 7.86 -0.58
C GLU A 147 -3.70 8.53 -1.79
N ILE A 148 -4.47 8.79 -2.84
CA ILE A 148 -4.09 9.66 -3.94
C ILE A 148 -4.48 11.09 -3.54
N VAL A 149 -3.50 12.01 -3.66
CA VAL A 149 -3.67 13.42 -3.29
C VAL A 149 -3.32 14.33 -4.48
N ALA A 150 -3.93 15.51 -4.54
CA ALA A 150 -3.63 16.49 -5.57
C ALA A 150 -2.16 16.93 -5.50
N ALA A 151 -1.39 16.71 -6.57
CA ALA A 151 0.02 17.07 -6.64
C ALA A 151 0.24 18.59 -6.60
N ALA A 152 -0.72 19.37 -7.08
CA ALA A 152 -0.73 20.83 -7.01
C ALA A 152 -2.17 21.33 -6.89
N PRO A 153 -2.39 22.61 -6.48
CA PRO A 153 -3.71 23.19 -6.44
C PRO A 153 -4.33 23.28 -7.82
N GLY A 154 -5.65 23.13 -7.92
CA GLY A 154 -6.34 23.23 -9.20
C GLY A 154 -7.83 23.08 -9.09
N VAL A 155 -8.49 22.86 -10.23
CA VAL A 155 -9.92 22.63 -10.36
C VAL A 155 -10.15 21.25 -10.95
N ILE A 156 -11.05 20.47 -10.37
CA ILE A 156 -11.46 19.16 -10.93
C ILE A 156 -12.21 19.42 -12.25
N ILE A 157 -11.64 18.95 -13.37
CA ILE A 157 -12.25 19.11 -14.69
C ILE A 157 -12.92 17.83 -15.20
N GLY A 158 -12.67 16.67 -14.54
CA GLY A 158 -13.27 15.40 -14.88
C GLY A 158 -13.13 14.39 -13.75
N LYS A 159 -14.08 13.46 -13.69
CA LYS A 159 -14.07 12.30 -12.79
C LYS A 159 -14.76 11.13 -13.45
N TYR A 160 -14.19 9.94 -13.32
CA TYR A 160 -14.83 8.67 -13.66
C TYR A 160 -14.74 7.74 -12.45
N ASP A 161 -15.84 7.13 -12.05
CA ASP A 161 -15.92 6.22 -10.90
C ASP A 161 -16.91 5.08 -11.18
N GLY A 162 -16.92 4.06 -10.34
CA GLY A 162 -17.84 2.92 -10.44
C GLY A 162 -17.36 1.78 -11.34
N ASN A 163 -16.19 1.91 -11.97
CA ASN A 163 -15.64 0.82 -12.77
C ASN A 163 -14.96 -0.21 -11.87
N TYR A 164 -14.92 -1.48 -12.32
CA TYR A 164 -14.24 -2.56 -11.61
C TYR A 164 -12.76 -2.24 -11.38
N ASP A 165 -12.27 -2.47 -10.16
CA ASP A 165 -10.97 -2.00 -9.70
C ASP A 165 -9.99 -3.11 -9.27
N ARG A 166 -10.22 -4.35 -9.71
CA ARG A 166 -9.33 -5.49 -9.45
C ARG A 166 -8.96 -6.20 -10.76
N ASN A 167 -8.55 -5.42 -11.73
CA ASN A 167 -8.06 -5.95 -12.99
C ASN A 167 -6.64 -6.54 -12.81
N CYS A 168 -6.33 -7.56 -13.62
CA CYS A 168 -5.10 -8.35 -13.56
C CYS A 168 -4.42 -8.50 -14.91
N ALA A 169 -4.98 -7.89 -15.93
CA ALA A 169 -4.51 -7.98 -17.30
C ALA A 169 -4.85 -6.70 -18.05
N MET A 170 -4.09 -6.47 -19.11
CA MET A 170 -4.41 -5.44 -20.09
C MET A 170 -5.76 -5.71 -20.74
N SER A 171 -6.61 -4.70 -20.85
CA SER A 171 -7.96 -4.79 -21.36
C SER A 171 -8.44 -3.43 -21.87
N ASN A 172 -9.61 -3.41 -22.50
CA ASN A 172 -10.30 -2.17 -22.86
C ASN A 172 -11.30 -1.71 -21.78
N ALA A 173 -11.10 -2.13 -20.51
CA ALA A 173 -11.95 -1.69 -19.42
C ALA A 173 -11.72 -0.20 -19.11
N ASN A 174 -12.79 0.49 -18.70
CA ASN A 174 -12.68 1.88 -18.24
C ASN A 174 -12.06 1.95 -16.86
N TRP A 175 -11.26 2.97 -16.62
CA TRP A 175 -10.63 3.22 -15.32
C TRP A 175 -11.45 4.19 -14.46
N ASN A 176 -11.17 4.20 -13.17
CA ASN A 176 -11.60 5.25 -12.24
C ASN A 176 -10.47 6.29 -12.17
N ALA A 177 -10.81 7.57 -12.33
CA ALA A 177 -9.81 8.62 -12.42
C ALA A 177 -10.36 9.97 -11.97
N VAL A 178 -9.45 10.87 -11.56
CA VAL A 178 -9.69 12.30 -11.33
C VAL A 178 -8.72 13.11 -12.18
N TYR A 179 -9.20 14.19 -12.76
CA TYR A 179 -8.44 15.09 -13.62
C TYR A 179 -8.47 16.50 -13.02
N VAL A 180 -7.30 17.07 -12.79
CA VAL A 180 -7.17 18.39 -12.14
C VAL A 180 -6.45 19.35 -13.07
N GLN A 181 -7.09 20.47 -13.44
CA GLN A 181 -6.45 21.55 -14.17
C GLN A 181 -5.84 22.55 -13.20
N HIS A 182 -4.57 22.84 -13.37
CA HIS A 182 -3.80 23.79 -12.59
C HIS A 182 -3.93 25.24 -13.11
N THR A 183 -3.40 26.20 -12.37
CA THR A 183 -3.54 27.64 -12.66
C THR A 183 -2.78 28.08 -13.93
N ASP A 184 -1.75 27.33 -14.35
CA ASP A 184 -1.01 27.55 -15.61
C ASP A 184 -1.67 26.87 -16.80
N GLY A 185 -2.78 26.15 -16.58
CA GLY A 185 -3.52 25.42 -17.60
C GLY A 185 -3.04 23.99 -17.81
N SER A 186 -1.96 23.54 -17.18
CA SER A 186 -1.55 22.14 -17.19
C SER A 186 -2.61 21.27 -16.50
N VAL A 187 -2.66 19.98 -16.87
CA VAL A 187 -3.64 19.04 -16.37
C VAL A 187 -2.96 17.79 -15.83
N ALA A 188 -3.19 17.47 -14.57
CA ALA A 188 -2.76 16.22 -13.98
C ALA A 188 -3.87 15.18 -14.03
N TRP A 189 -3.54 13.95 -14.45
CA TRP A 189 -4.40 12.79 -14.52
C TRP A 189 -4.00 11.81 -13.42
N TYR A 190 -4.97 11.33 -12.64
CA TYR A 190 -4.78 10.35 -11.56
C TYR A 190 -5.62 9.14 -11.88
N GLY A 191 -4.99 8.10 -12.48
CA GLY A 191 -5.65 6.91 -13.01
C GLY A 191 -5.62 5.70 -12.08
N HIS A 192 -6.30 4.62 -12.49
CA HIS A 192 -6.43 3.32 -11.82
C HIS A 192 -6.98 3.37 -10.40
N MET A 193 -7.77 4.38 -10.06
CA MET A 193 -8.29 4.56 -8.71
C MET A 193 -9.24 3.42 -8.29
N LYS A 194 -9.35 3.23 -6.98
CA LYS A 194 -10.29 2.28 -6.36
C LYS A 194 -11.73 2.77 -6.55
N THR A 195 -12.63 1.85 -6.90
CA THR A 195 -14.06 2.16 -7.08
C THR A 195 -14.68 2.70 -5.79
N ASN A 196 -15.57 3.68 -5.94
CA ASN A 196 -16.28 4.36 -4.84
C ASN A 196 -15.34 5.00 -3.78
N SER A 197 -14.08 5.28 -4.14
CA SER A 197 -13.12 5.91 -3.23
C SER A 197 -12.84 7.38 -3.56
N LEU A 198 -13.33 7.88 -4.69
CA LEU A 198 -13.04 9.21 -5.19
C LEU A 198 -13.63 10.30 -4.29
N THR A 199 -12.99 11.47 -4.33
CA THR A 199 -13.50 12.66 -3.62
C THR A 199 -14.98 12.94 -3.98
N THR A 200 -15.75 13.34 -2.99
CA THR A 200 -17.15 13.76 -3.18
C THR A 200 -17.29 15.11 -3.86
N LYS A 201 -16.20 15.88 -3.99
CA LYS A 201 -16.21 17.17 -4.70
C LYS A 201 -16.66 16.99 -6.16
N ALA A 202 -17.50 17.93 -6.59
CA ALA A 202 -18.02 17.94 -7.96
C ALA A 202 -16.97 18.43 -8.98
N ILE A 203 -17.21 18.14 -10.26
CA ILE A 203 -16.49 18.80 -11.37
C ILE A 203 -16.74 20.29 -11.30
N GLY A 204 -15.67 21.08 -11.37
CA GLY A 204 -15.66 22.54 -11.16
C GLY A 204 -15.25 22.96 -9.75
N ALA A 205 -15.16 22.03 -8.80
CA ALA A 205 -14.68 22.34 -7.45
C ALA A 205 -13.15 22.47 -7.41
N SER A 206 -12.65 23.40 -6.60
CA SER A 206 -11.22 23.58 -6.34
C SER A 206 -10.70 22.53 -5.37
N VAL A 207 -9.46 22.13 -5.58
CA VAL A 207 -8.67 21.28 -4.67
C VAL A 207 -7.38 21.98 -4.30
N ALA A 208 -6.97 21.83 -3.04
CA ALA A 208 -5.68 22.30 -2.56
C ALA A 208 -4.61 21.23 -2.84
N GLN A 209 -3.33 21.62 -2.88
CA GLN A 209 -2.21 20.68 -2.91
C GLN A 209 -2.26 19.77 -1.67
N GLY A 210 -2.06 18.46 -1.87
CA GLY A 210 -2.15 17.44 -0.80
C GLY A 210 -3.58 17.08 -0.40
N GLU A 211 -4.61 17.66 -1.02
CA GLU A 211 -6.01 17.29 -0.76
C GLU A 211 -6.31 15.91 -1.36
N ARG A 212 -7.02 15.07 -0.58
CA ARG A 212 -7.35 13.69 -0.99
C ARG A 212 -8.28 13.68 -2.20
N LEU A 213 -7.88 12.96 -3.24
CA LEU A 213 -8.67 12.72 -4.45
C LEU A 213 -9.32 11.34 -4.46
N GLY A 214 -8.71 10.35 -3.82
CA GLY A 214 -9.21 8.98 -3.75
C GLY A 214 -8.18 8.02 -3.18
N THR A 215 -8.31 6.75 -3.54
CA THR A 215 -7.42 5.67 -3.10
C THR A 215 -6.90 4.90 -4.31
N VAL A 216 -5.68 4.38 -4.22
CA VAL A 216 -5.09 3.54 -5.27
C VAL A 216 -5.91 2.26 -5.45
N GLY A 217 -6.17 1.90 -6.70
CA GLY A 217 -6.86 0.70 -7.14
C GLY A 217 -6.13 0.01 -8.28
N SER A 218 -6.86 -0.84 -9.03
CA SER A 218 -6.41 -1.50 -10.25
C SER A 218 -7.55 -1.49 -11.28
N SER A 219 -8.22 -0.32 -11.46
CA SER A 219 -9.31 -0.16 -12.41
C SER A 219 -8.79 0.08 -13.83
N GLY A 220 -9.58 -0.26 -14.84
CA GLY A 220 -9.18 -0.12 -16.24
C GLY A 220 -8.21 -1.19 -16.72
N SER A 221 -7.39 -0.88 -17.72
CA SER A 221 -6.32 -1.75 -18.20
C SER A 221 -5.16 -1.71 -17.19
N SER A 222 -5.11 -2.66 -16.26
CA SER A 222 -4.15 -2.69 -15.15
C SER A 222 -3.84 -4.12 -14.75
N THR A 223 -2.61 -4.41 -14.38
CA THR A 223 -2.16 -5.73 -13.92
C THR A 223 -2.00 -5.82 -12.39
N GLY A 224 -2.25 -4.72 -11.66
CA GLY A 224 -2.20 -4.68 -10.21
C GLY A 224 -2.31 -3.27 -9.65
N PRO A 225 -2.50 -3.12 -8.33
CA PRO A 225 -2.71 -1.82 -7.70
C PRO A 225 -1.53 -0.85 -7.86
N HIS A 226 -1.76 0.24 -8.57
CA HIS A 226 -0.81 1.35 -8.76
C HIS A 226 -1.54 2.65 -9.08
N LEU A 227 -0.88 3.78 -8.87
CA LEU A 227 -1.29 5.06 -9.42
C LEU A 227 -0.57 5.26 -10.76
N HIS A 228 -1.30 5.47 -11.84
CA HIS A 228 -0.79 6.03 -13.08
C HIS A 228 -0.99 7.54 -13.03
N PHE A 229 0.12 8.28 -13.04
CA PHE A 229 0.14 9.75 -12.97
C PHE A 229 0.63 10.33 -14.28
N GLU A 230 -0.24 11.05 -15.01
CA GLU A 230 0.15 11.80 -16.20
C GLU A 230 0.10 13.31 -15.95
N LEU A 231 0.95 14.05 -16.63
CA LEU A 231 0.90 15.52 -16.71
C LEU A 231 0.78 15.94 -18.16
N HIS A 232 -0.15 16.84 -18.45
CA HIS A 232 -0.41 17.36 -19.78
C HIS A 232 -0.22 18.86 -19.84
N SER A 233 0.31 19.36 -20.96
CA SER A 233 0.35 20.79 -21.26
C SER A 233 -1.06 21.36 -21.46
N PRO A 234 -1.23 22.70 -21.46
CA PRO A 234 -2.51 23.35 -21.80
C PRO A 234 -3.03 23.00 -23.19
N THR A 235 -2.18 22.46 -24.09
CA THR A 235 -2.51 22.03 -25.45
C THR A 235 -2.74 20.52 -25.56
N GLY A 236 -2.65 19.77 -24.44
CA GLY A 236 -2.87 18.33 -24.39
C GLY A 236 -1.62 17.47 -24.62
N ALA A 237 -0.46 18.05 -24.89
CA ALA A 237 0.76 17.25 -25.04
C ALA A 237 1.21 16.67 -23.71
N VAL A 238 1.62 15.40 -23.71
CA VAL A 238 2.19 14.73 -22.53
C VAL A 238 3.47 15.44 -22.10
N LEU A 239 3.61 15.67 -20.80
CA LEU A 239 4.78 16.26 -20.16
C LEU A 239 5.39 15.23 -19.20
N ASP A 240 6.69 15.00 -19.31
CA ASP A 240 7.39 14.24 -18.27
C ASP A 240 7.68 15.17 -17.09
N PRO A 241 7.22 14.84 -15.86
CA PRO A 241 7.52 15.65 -14.70
C PRO A 241 8.97 15.53 -14.20
N TYR A 242 9.76 14.61 -14.77
CA TYR A 242 11.18 14.45 -14.46
C TYR A 242 12.09 15.17 -15.47
N SER A 243 13.30 15.49 -15.01
CA SER A 243 14.39 16.06 -15.84
C SER A 243 15.57 15.11 -15.81
N GLY A 244 16.21 14.93 -16.98
CA GLY A 244 17.37 14.06 -17.12
C GLY A 244 18.00 14.17 -18.51
N PRO A 245 18.98 13.31 -18.82
CA PRO A 245 19.72 13.38 -20.09
C PRO A 245 18.83 13.26 -21.34
N CYS A 246 17.72 12.51 -21.26
CA CYS A 246 16.77 12.33 -22.36
C CYS A 246 15.46 13.14 -22.18
N SER A 247 15.36 13.96 -21.11
CA SER A 247 14.28 14.94 -20.88
C SER A 247 14.89 16.21 -20.30
N THR A 248 15.31 17.14 -21.15
CA THR A 248 16.10 18.32 -20.75
C THR A 248 15.23 19.47 -20.20
N ALA A 249 13.90 19.35 -20.23
CA ALA A 249 13.01 20.29 -19.57
C ALA A 249 13.25 20.32 -18.05
N ALA A 250 12.99 21.46 -17.41
CA ALA A 250 13.07 21.53 -15.95
C ALA A 250 12.06 20.58 -15.29
N SER A 251 12.44 19.94 -14.18
CA SER A 251 11.52 19.08 -13.44
C SER A 251 10.32 19.86 -12.90
N TRP A 252 9.15 19.25 -12.96
CA TRP A 252 7.93 19.77 -12.34
C TRP A 252 7.83 19.43 -10.84
N TRP A 253 8.60 18.44 -10.38
CA TRP A 253 8.59 18.05 -8.97
C TRP A 253 9.31 19.08 -8.11
N ALA A 254 8.68 19.49 -7.00
CA ALA A 254 9.32 20.31 -5.96
C ALA A 254 10.54 19.59 -5.34
N SER A 255 10.43 18.28 -5.22
CA SER A 255 11.48 17.40 -4.71
C SER A 255 11.49 16.12 -5.54
N PRO A 256 12.17 16.11 -6.70
CA PRO A 256 12.22 14.96 -7.57
C PRO A 256 12.92 13.78 -6.88
N GLN A 257 12.32 12.59 -6.94
CA GLN A 257 12.98 11.36 -6.53
C GLN A 257 14.11 11.04 -7.51
N THR A 258 15.18 10.42 -7.02
CA THR A 258 16.27 9.93 -7.87
C THR A 258 15.80 8.77 -8.74
N TYR A 259 16.47 8.53 -9.86
CA TYR A 259 16.13 7.47 -10.81
C TYR A 259 16.05 6.08 -10.14
N TYR A 260 17.02 5.76 -9.30
CA TYR A 260 16.95 4.66 -8.34
C TYR A 260 16.83 5.26 -6.93
N ASN A 261 15.63 5.22 -6.40
CA ASN A 261 15.33 5.75 -5.06
C ASN A 261 15.38 4.63 -4.02
N SER A 262 16.54 3.95 -3.92
CA SER A 262 16.72 2.77 -3.07
C SER A 262 16.29 3.04 -1.63
N ALA A 263 15.26 2.37 -1.15
CA ALA A 263 14.80 2.50 0.23
C ALA A 263 14.17 1.22 0.78
N LEU A 264 14.06 1.17 2.11
CA LEU A 264 13.32 0.16 2.84
C LEU A 264 11.86 0.63 2.97
N ASN A 265 10.92 -0.16 2.45
CA ASN A 265 9.49 0.13 2.59
C ASN A 265 9.02 -0.14 4.01
N THR A 266 9.36 -1.31 4.54
CA THR A 266 9.00 -1.71 5.91
C THR A 266 9.77 -2.96 6.32
N VAL A 267 9.74 -3.26 7.61
CA VAL A 267 10.04 -4.58 8.17
C VAL A 267 8.78 -5.13 8.81
N LEU A 268 8.53 -6.42 8.63
CA LEU A 268 7.36 -7.10 9.17
C LEU A 268 7.75 -8.42 9.84
N LEU A 269 6.84 -8.91 10.67
CA LEU A 269 6.95 -10.21 11.31
C LEU A 269 5.76 -11.08 10.90
N HIS A 270 6.01 -12.37 10.66
CA HIS A 270 5.02 -13.29 10.11
C HIS A 270 5.05 -14.62 10.86
N ARG A 271 3.91 -15.32 10.89
CA ARG A 271 3.81 -16.68 11.45
C ARG A 271 4.22 -17.76 10.44
N ALA A 272 4.19 -17.45 9.17
CA ALA A 272 4.67 -18.25 8.05
C ALA A 272 5.34 -17.35 7.02
N ALA A 273 6.02 -17.90 6.04
CA ALA A 273 6.57 -17.14 4.92
C ALA A 273 5.49 -16.27 4.27
N PRO A 274 5.78 -15.00 3.91
CA PRO A 274 4.86 -14.17 3.14
C PRO A 274 4.60 -14.80 1.77
N VAL A 275 3.36 -14.74 1.31
CA VAL A 275 2.96 -15.30 0.01
C VAL A 275 2.35 -14.18 -0.84
N PHE A 276 2.93 -13.96 -2.00
CA PHE A 276 2.41 -13.09 -3.04
C PHE A 276 1.60 -13.95 -4.01
N ASN A 277 0.28 -13.84 -3.93
CA ASN A 277 -0.62 -14.64 -4.75
C ASN A 277 -0.76 -14.06 -6.15
N THR A 278 -1.17 -14.92 -7.09
CA THR A 278 -1.51 -14.46 -8.44
C THR A 278 -2.84 -13.72 -8.41
N CYS A 279 -2.85 -12.51 -8.99
CA CYS A 279 -4.07 -11.72 -9.18
C CYS A 279 -5.20 -12.56 -9.84
N PRO A 280 -6.46 -12.44 -9.39
CA PRO A 280 -7.00 -11.45 -8.47
C PRO A 280 -7.01 -11.87 -6.99
N THR A 281 -6.36 -12.98 -6.62
CA THR A 281 -6.29 -13.45 -5.24
C THR A 281 -5.44 -12.48 -4.42
N PRO A 282 -5.94 -11.94 -3.28
CA PRO A 282 -5.14 -11.10 -2.40
C PRO A 282 -3.93 -11.85 -1.86
N ASP A 283 -2.84 -11.13 -1.66
CA ASP A 283 -1.63 -11.66 -1.01
C ASP A 283 -1.94 -12.21 0.39
N THR A 284 -1.13 -13.18 0.82
CA THR A 284 -1.23 -13.76 2.16
C THR A 284 -0.02 -13.35 2.99
N PRO A 285 -0.08 -12.20 3.70
CA PRO A 285 1.04 -11.67 4.46
C PRO A 285 1.47 -12.59 5.60
N ASN A 286 0.55 -13.34 6.23
CA ASN A 286 0.78 -14.12 7.45
C ASN A 286 1.31 -13.25 8.62
N GLU A 287 1.04 -11.95 8.61
CA GLU A 287 1.58 -10.97 9.56
C GLU A 287 1.12 -11.26 10.99
N SER A 288 2.03 -11.10 11.94
CA SER A 288 1.74 -11.23 13.37
C SER A 288 2.67 -10.35 14.20
N SER A 289 2.11 -9.76 15.25
CA SER A 289 2.86 -9.00 16.25
C SER A 289 2.94 -9.72 17.61
N ALA A 290 2.42 -10.97 17.70
CA ALA A 290 2.36 -11.70 18.98
C ALA A 290 2.80 -13.16 18.79
N TYR A 291 3.67 -13.62 19.67
CA TYR A 291 4.30 -14.94 19.67
C TYR A 291 4.36 -15.51 21.08
N ARG A 292 4.61 -16.82 21.17
CA ARG A 292 4.89 -17.55 22.42
C ARG A 292 6.35 -18.01 22.43
N PRO A 293 6.95 -18.24 23.58
CA PRO A 293 8.20 -18.99 23.67
C PRO A 293 8.05 -20.34 22.93
N GLY A 294 9.02 -20.68 22.08
CA GLY A 294 8.98 -21.86 21.20
C GLY A 294 8.33 -21.66 19.85
N ASP A 295 7.61 -20.55 19.60
CA ASP A 295 7.02 -20.27 18.29
C ASP A 295 8.09 -20.02 17.22
N ARG A 296 7.76 -20.38 15.98
CA ARG A 296 8.55 -19.99 14.81
C ARG A 296 8.18 -18.58 14.37
N LEU A 297 9.19 -17.74 14.27
CA LEU A 297 9.12 -16.35 13.87
C LEU A 297 9.72 -16.21 12.48
N TYR A 298 9.05 -15.49 11.58
CA TYR A 298 9.60 -15.07 10.29
C TYR A 298 9.75 -13.55 10.30
N THR A 299 10.98 -13.06 10.15
CA THR A 299 11.29 -11.64 9.98
C THR A 299 11.48 -11.35 8.50
N ALA A 300 10.85 -10.30 7.99
CA ALA A 300 10.99 -9.92 6.59
C ALA A 300 11.26 -8.42 6.44
N ALA A 301 12.04 -8.07 5.43
CA ALA A 301 12.31 -6.71 5.01
C ALA A 301 11.95 -6.53 3.54
N TYR A 302 11.33 -5.40 3.22
CA TYR A 302 10.73 -5.10 1.90
C TYR A 302 11.34 -3.81 1.36
N TYR A 303 11.82 -3.85 0.12
CA TYR A 303 12.58 -2.77 -0.50
C TYR A 303 11.99 -2.37 -1.84
N HIS A 304 12.16 -1.12 -2.22
CA HIS A 304 12.08 -0.70 -3.61
C HIS A 304 13.45 -0.19 -4.09
N ASP A 305 13.68 -0.30 -5.39
CA ASP A 305 14.91 0.09 -6.09
C ASP A 305 16.21 -0.43 -5.43
N GLN A 306 16.20 -1.68 -4.93
CA GLN A 306 17.40 -2.28 -4.32
C GLN A 306 18.46 -2.56 -5.40
N LEU A 307 19.69 -2.07 -5.17
CA LEU A 307 20.82 -2.24 -6.06
C LEU A 307 21.84 -3.27 -5.54
N ALA A 308 22.63 -3.83 -6.46
CA ALA A 308 23.71 -4.75 -6.12
C ALA A 308 24.66 -4.15 -5.08
N GLY A 309 25.07 -4.98 -4.12
CA GLY A 309 26.03 -4.62 -3.09
C GLY A 309 25.48 -3.75 -1.96
N GLN A 310 24.28 -3.22 -2.06
CA GLN A 310 23.65 -2.51 -0.95
C GLN A 310 23.35 -3.48 0.19
N SER A 311 23.95 -3.24 1.35
CA SER A 311 23.85 -4.11 2.52
C SER A 311 22.84 -3.58 3.53
N THR A 312 22.06 -4.49 4.11
CA THR A 312 21.17 -4.23 5.25
C THR A 312 21.69 -4.95 6.48
N GLN A 313 21.76 -4.24 7.59
CA GLN A 313 22.02 -4.79 8.91
C GLN A 313 20.70 -5.06 9.60
N TYR A 314 20.49 -6.28 10.08
CA TYR A 314 19.30 -6.69 10.83
C TYR A 314 19.66 -7.01 12.27
N THR A 315 18.75 -6.71 13.19
CA THR A 315 18.92 -7.02 14.61
C THR A 315 17.58 -7.32 15.26
N ILE A 316 17.52 -8.39 16.04
CA ILE A 316 16.42 -8.67 16.95
C ILE A 316 16.88 -8.36 18.37
N TYR A 317 16.11 -7.55 19.09
CA TYR A 317 16.36 -7.19 20.49
C TYR A 317 15.35 -7.86 21.40
N GLN A 318 15.84 -8.29 22.57
CA GLN A 318 15.02 -8.77 23.69
C GLN A 318 14.35 -7.61 24.42
N PRO A 319 13.38 -7.88 25.33
CA PRO A 319 12.69 -6.83 26.09
C PRO A 319 13.59 -5.94 26.95
N ASN A 320 14.70 -6.46 27.41
CA ASN A 320 15.71 -5.70 28.19
C ASN A 320 16.66 -4.86 27.31
N GLY A 321 16.47 -4.85 25.97
CA GLY A 321 17.30 -4.14 25.03
C GLY A 321 18.56 -4.87 24.58
N THR A 322 18.86 -6.06 25.12
CA THR A 322 20.01 -6.85 24.66
C THR A 322 19.76 -7.46 23.28
N VAL A 323 20.82 -7.64 22.50
CA VAL A 323 20.76 -8.26 21.18
C VAL A 323 20.48 -9.77 21.34
N PHE A 324 19.41 -10.25 20.73
CA PHE A 324 19.13 -11.68 20.60
C PHE A 324 19.94 -12.28 19.44
N THR A 325 19.87 -11.64 18.28
CA THR A 325 20.65 -12.02 17.09
C THR A 325 20.83 -10.83 16.17
N THR A 326 21.92 -10.84 15.40
CA THR A 326 22.23 -9.81 14.41
C THR A 326 22.88 -10.45 13.19
N TRP A 327 22.55 -9.96 11.98
CA TRP A 327 23.11 -10.44 10.72
C TRP A 327 23.05 -9.37 9.65
N SER A 328 23.72 -9.57 8.54
CA SER A 328 23.63 -8.72 7.35
C SER A 328 23.25 -9.51 6.11
N HIS A 329 22.72 -8.84 5.12
CA HIS A 329 22.46 -9.39 3.80
C HIS A 329 22.57 -8.29 2.72
N SER A 330 23.07 -8.69 1.55
CA SER A 330 23.12 -7.86 0.34
C SER A 330 22.77 -8.71 -0.88
N SER A 331 22.07 -8.11 -1.84
CA SER A 331 21.80 -8.75 -3.13
C SER A 331 22.96 -8.54 -4.09
N SER A 332 23.21 -9.51 -4.98
CA SER A 332 24.13 -9.41 -6.12
C SER A 332 23.43 -9.00 -7.42
N THR A 333 22.12 -8.96 -7.46
CA THR A 333 21.35 -8.55 -8.64
C THR A 333 21.51 -7.05 -8.87
N ALA A 334 21.77 -6.66 -10.10
CA ALA A 334 22.06 -5.27 -10.48
C ALA A 334 20.98 -4.28 -9.97
N HIS A 335 19.72 -4.61 -10.16
CA HIS A 335 18.57 -3.82 -9.71
C HIS A 335 17.34 -4.70 -9.51
N TYR A 336 16.60 -4.43 -8.43
CA TYR A 336 15.23 -4.87 -8.22
C TYR A 336 14.32 -3.65 -8.08
N ALA A 337 13.31 -3.50 -8.90
CA ALA A 337 12.28 -2.46 -8.71
C ALA A 337 11.54 -2.65 -7.39
N ALA A 338 11.27 -3.91 -7.03
CA ALA A 338 10.82 -4.32 -5.69
C ALA A 338 11.49 -5.63 -5.30
N SER A 339 11.81 -5.78 -4.02
CA SER A 339 12.40 -7.01 -3.49
C SER A 339 12.03 -7.22 -2.03
N TYR A 340 12.15 -8.45 -1.58
CA TYR A 340 11.99 -8.79 -0.17
C TYR A 340 12.89 -9.95 0.20
N TRP A 341 13.29 -9.99 1.47
CA TRP A 341 14.10 -11.04 2.04
C TRP A 341 13.55 -11.41 3.40
N TYR A 342 13.47 -12.70 3.74
CA TYR A 342 12.99 -13.14 5.03
C TYR A 342 13.86 -14.23 5.63
N TRP A 343 13.87 -14.29 6.95
CA TRP A 343 14.55 -15.28 7.77
C TRP A 343 13.58 -15.88 8.76
N SER A 344 13.79 -17.14 9.09
CA SER A 344 12.99 -17.84 10.08
C SER A 344 13.83 -18.25 11.28
N TYR A 345 13.31 -18.01 12.46
CA TYR A 345 13.92 -18.36 13.74
C TYR A 345 12.90 -19.07 14.60
N THR A 346 13.32 -20.06 15.40
CA THR A 346 12.51 -20.61 16.48
C THR A 346 12.91 -19.88 17.76
N LEU A 347 11.96 -19.21 18.40
CA LEU A 347 12.18 -18.58 19.69
C LEU A 347 12.51 -19.67 20.74
N PRO A 348 13.50 -19.47 21.63
CA PRO A 348 13.75 -20.41 22.70
C PRO A 348 12.48 -20.64 23.53
N THR A 349 12.29 -21.84 24.07
CA THR A 349 11.19 -22.12 25.00
C THR A 349 11.32 -21.30 26.31
N THR A 350 12.53 -20.80 26.59
CA THR A 350 12.85 -19.90 27.70
C THR A 350 12.92 -18.44 27.27
N ALA A 351 12.40 -18.08 26.06
CA ALA A 351 12.43 -16.69 25.58
C ALA A 351 11.75 -15.77 26.59
N PRO A 352 12.40 -14.67 27.01
CA PRO A 352 11.83 -13.74 27.98
C PRO A 352 10.52 -13.14 27.45
N THR A 353 9.52 -13.10 28.30
CA THR A 353 8.24 -12.47 27.97
C THR A 353 8.38 -10.96 27.93
N GLY A 354 7.61 -10.30 27.08
CA GLY A 354 7.61 -8.84 26.93
C GLY A 354 7.67 -8.37 25.49
N THR A 355 7.99 -7.10 25.32
CA THR A 355 8.08 -6.46 23.99
C THR A 355 9.49 -6.62 23.43
N TRP A 356 9.57 -7.34 22.33
CA TRP A 356 10.77 -7.51 21.50
C TRP A 356 10.74 -6.51 20.36
N ARG A 357 11.88 -6.29 19.69
CA ARG A 357 11.98 -5.40 18.54
C ARG A 357 12.82 -6.04 17.42
N PHE A 358 12.27 -6.09 16.23
CA PHE A 358 13.00 -6.36 15.00
C PHE A 358 13.36 -5.04 14.31
N GLN A 359 14.60 -4.88 13.92
CA GLN A 359 15.15 -3.67 13.31
C GLN A 359 15.97 -4.01 12.07
N ALA A 360 15.85 -3.20 11.01
CA ALA A 360 16.73 -3.19 9.86
C ALA A 360 17.32 -1.79 9.67
N GLN A 361 18.60 -1.73 9.38
CA GLN A 361 19.33 -0.51 9.03
C GLN A 361 19.83 -0.63 7.58
N TYR A 362 19.40 0.27 6.72
CA TYR A 362 19.67 0.27 5.29
C TYR A 362 19.92 1.69 4.80
N LEU A 363 21.07 1.94 4.12
CA LEU A 363 21.45 3.24 3.57
C LEU A 363 21.29 4.40 4.59
N GLY A 364 21.68 4.17 5.85
CA GLY A 364 21.58 5.17 6.91
C GLY A 364 20.18 5.30 7.55
N THR A 365 19.15 4.70 6.99
CA THR A 365 17.79 4.70 7.54
C THR A 365 17.55 3.46 8.40
N THR A 366 16.91 3.64 9.56
CA THR A 366 16.54 2.57 10.46
C THR A 366 15.02 2.42 10.49
N VAL A 367 14.52 1.20 10.22
CA VAL A 367 13.11 0.83 10.33
C VAL A 367 12.98 -0.30 11.35
N SER A 368 11.98 -0.24 12.23
CA SER A 368 11.78 -1.24 13.26
C SER A 368 10.31 -1.58 13.49
N ARG A 369 10.06 -2.81 13.98
CA ARG A 369 8.76 -3.32 14.42
C ARG A 369 8.89 -3.93 15.79
N ASN A 370 7.98 -3.56 16.69
CA ASN A 370 7.82 -4.24 17.97
C ASN A 370 6.92 -5.46 17.82
N PHE A 371 7.19 -6.49 18.61
CA PHE A 371 6.35 -7.65 18.76
C PHE A 371 6.37 -8.15 20.20
N THR A 372 5.32 -8.85 20.62
CA THR A 372 5.25 -9.41 21.95
C THR A 372 5.56 -10.89 21.98
N VAL A 373 6.34 -11.33 22.96
CA VAL A 373 6.53 -12.74 23.30
C VAL A 373 5.96 -12.98 24.67
N GLY A 374 5.09 -13.97 24.83
CA GLY A 374 4.49 -14.28 26.12
C GLY A 374 3.18 -15.04 26.00
N VAL A 375 2.47 -15.21 27.09
CA VAL A 375 1.10 -15.70 27.06
C VAL A 375 0.26 -14.60 26.45
N VAL A 376 -0.20 -14.83 25.23
CA VAL A 376 -1.22 -13.96 24.62
C VAL A 376 -2.51 -14.22 25.42
N ASN A 377 -2.68 -13.53 26.54
CA ASN A 377 -4.05 -13.27 26.98
C ASN A 377 -4.66 -12.52 25.80
N ALA A 378 -5.73 -13.05 25.24
CA ALA A 378 -6.45 -12.45 24.13
C ALA A 378 -7.11 -11.13 24.58
N THR A 379 -6.29 -10.12 24.87
CA THR A 379 -6.67 -8.72 24.79
C THR A 379 -6.53 -8.35 23.32
N THR A 380 -7.53 -8.74 22.55
CA THR A 380 -7.79 -8.08 21.26
C THR A 380 -7.71 -6.58 21.54
N VAL A 381 -6.74 -5.89 20.90
CA VAL A 381 -6.90 -4.45 20.68
C VAL A 381 -8.26 -4.36 19.99
N ALA A 382 -9.25 -3.87 20.71
CA ALA A 382 -10.61 -3.79 20.21
C ALA A 382 -10.55 -2.81 19.03
N ARG A 383 -10.49 -3.35 17.83
CA ARG A 383 -10.82 -2.58 16.65
C ARG A 383 -12.25 -2.07 16.86
N PRO A 384 -12.58 -0.81 16.57
CA PRO A 384 -13.94 -0.33 16.70
C PRO A 384 -14.88 -1.35 16.04
N ALA A 385 -15.83 -1.89 16.80
CA ALA A 385 -16.78 -2.84 16.27
C ALA A 385 -17.50 -2.17 15.09
N GLN A 386 -17.43 -2.77 13.91
CA GLN A 386 -18.16 -2.26 12.74
C GLN A 386 -19.62 -2.69 12.75
N TYR A 387 -19.94 -3.72 13.56
CA TYR A 387 -21.30 -4.20 13.73
C TYR A 387 -21.80 -3.89 15.13
N THR A 388 -23.08 -3.58 15.22
CA THR A 388 -23.83 -3.56 16.46
C THR A 388 -25.02 -4.50 16.31
N LEU A 389 -25.34 -5.27 17.38
CA LEU A 389 -26.49 -6.15 17.41
C LEU A 389 -27.51 -5.60 18.42
N TYR A 390 -28.73 -5.37 17.96
CA TYR A 390 -29.81 -4.82 18.77
C TYR A 390 -31.19 -5.38 18.37
N PRO A 391 -32.18 -5.46 19.30
CA PRO A 391 -32.03 -5.20 20.70
C PRO A 391 -31.16 -6.26 21.39
N ASN A 392 -30.50 -5.88 22.46
CA ASN A 392 -29.80 -6.83 23.35
C ASN A 392 -30.00 -6.37 24.78
N PRO A 393 -30.79 -7.08 25.59
CA PRO A 393 -31.41 -8.40 25.33
C PRO A 393 -32.44 -8.46 24.19
N ALA A 394 -32.62 -9.65 23.61
CA ALA A 394 -33.56 -9.94 22.53
C ALA A 394 -34.50 -11.09 22.91
N THR A 395 -35.68 -11.16 22.28
CA THR A 395 -36.57 -12.33 22.38
C THR A 395 -36.29 -13.34 21.26
N ASP A 396 -36.43 -12.91 19.99
CA ASP A 396 -36.34 -13.81 18.83
C ASP A 396 -35.36 -13.31 17.74
N VAL A 397 -35.29 -12.01 17.54
CA VAL A 397 -34.57 -11.41 16.41
C VAL A 397 -33.64 -10.33 16.90
N VAL A 398 -32.42 -10.33 16.39
CA VAL A 398 -31.47 -9.20 16.48
C VAL A 398 -31.22 -8.59 15.12
N GLN A 399 -31.09 -7.27 15.09
CA GLN A 399 -30.71 -6.49 13.94
C GLN A 399 -29.19 -6.31 13.95
N LEU A 400 -28.57 -6.41 12.77
CA LEU A 400 -27.18 -6.02 12.55
C LEU A 400 -27.14 -4.62 11.95
N SER A 401 -26.47 -3.68 12.62
CA SER A 401 -26.08 -2.41 12.00
C SER A 401 -24.63 -2.52 11.60
N GLY A 402 -24.34 -2.47 10.29
CA GLY A 402 -22.99 -2.60 9.74
C GLY A 402 -23.00 -3.02 8.26
N PRO A 403 -21.82 -3.18 7.64
CA PRO A 403 -21.70 -3.52 6.21
C PRO A 403 -22.24 -4.93 5.90
N LEU A 404 -22.99 -5.07 4.80
CA LEU A 404 -23.47 -6.35 4.29
C LEU A 404 -22.86 -6.60 2.89
N PRO A 405 -22.67 -7.87 2.47
CA PRO A 405 -23.00 -9.10 3.20
C PRO A 405 -21.94 -9.47 4.25
N VAL A 406 -22.38 -10.18 5.31
CA VAL A 406 -21.48 -10.88 6.24
C VAL A 406 -21.17 -12.25 5.65
N ALA A 407 -19.89 -12.58 5.45
CA ALA A 407 -19.48 -13.80 4.77
C ALA A 407 -19.98 -15.06 5.51
N ARG A 408 -19.92 -15.06 6.85
CA ARG A 408 -20.44 -16.14 7.70
C ARG A 408 -20.79 -15.62 9.07
N VAL A 409 -21.90 -16.11 9.62
CA VAL A 409 -22.33 -15.88 11.00
C VAL A 409 -22.36 -17.22 11.72
N GLU A 410 -21.72 -17.31 12.89
CA GLU A 410 -21.79 -18.47 13.78
C GLU A 410 -22.34 -18.03 15.13
N VAL A 411 -23.31 -18.79 15.66
CA VAL A 411 -23.89 -18.58 17.00
C VAL A 411 -23.46 -19.72 17.90
N PHE A 412 -22.88 -19.40 19.03
CA PHE A 412 -22.41 -20.35 20.03
C PHE A 412 -23.30 -20.28 21.30
N ASN A 413 -23.61 -21.43 21.86
CA ASN A 413 -24.22 -21.52 23.14
C ASN A 413 -23.20 -21.29 24.29
N PRO A 414 -23.61 -21.20 25.56
CA PRO A 414 -22.72 -21.02 26.72
C PRO A 414 -21.65 -22.11 26.89
N LEU A 415 -21.84 -23.29 26.29
CA LEU A 415 -20.89 -24.40 26.30
C LEU A 415 -19.84 -24.30 25.16
N GLY A 416 -19.93 -23.26 24.32
CA GLY A 416 -19.01 -23.05 23.19
C GLY A 416 -19.32 -23.89 21.94
N GLN A 417 -20.48 -24.54 21.87
CA GLN A 417 -20.94 -25.31 20.72
C GLN A 417 -21.62 -24.39 19.71
N VAL A 418 -21.33 -24.57 18.42
CA VAL A 418 -22.05 -23.87 17.34
C VAL A 418 -23.46 -24.41 17.27
N VAL A 419 -24.44 -23.56 17.54
CA VAL A 419 -25.87 -23.89 17.49
C VAL A 419 -26.55 -23.37 16.22
N ARG A 420 -25.93 -22.43 15.54
CA ARG A 420 -26.38 -21.92 14.22
C ARG A 420 -25.20 -21.44 13.39
N SER A 421 -25.26 -21.69 12.09
CA SER A 421 -24.30 -21.14 11.12
C SER A 421 -25.06 -20.67 9.89
N ILE A 422 -24.74 -19.46 9.39
CA ILE A 422 -25.36 -18.84 8.22
C ILE A 422 -24.23 -18.32 7.32
N ASP A 423 -24.13 -18.82 6.11
CA ASP A 423 -23.18 -18.32 5.12
C ASP A 423 -23.83 -17.19 4.28
N ASN A 424 -23.05 -16.18 3.97
CA ASN A 424 -23.42 -15.05 3.11
C ASN A 424 -24.72 -14.34 3.55
N LEU A 425 -24.76 -13.88 4.80
CA LEU A 425 -25.90 -13.15 5.35
C LEU A 425 -26.03 -11.79 4.63
N ARG A 426 -27.09 -11.64 3.86
CA ARG A 426 -27.37 -10.44 3.06
C ARG A 426 -28.40 -9.49 3.66
N GLN A 427 -29.13 -9.95 4.67
CA GLN A 427 -30.12 -9.13 5.37
C GLN A 427 -29.63 -8.71 6.74
N PRO A 428 -30.01 -7.52 7.23
CA PRO A 428 -29.54 -7.00 8.51
C PRO A 428 -30.24 -7.66 9.71
N THR A 429 -30.82 -8.85 9.56
CA THR A 429 -31.58 -9.53 10.61
C THR A 429 -31.05 -10.93 10.84
N LEU A 430 -30.90 -11.28 12.11
CA LEU A 430 -30.53 -12.62 12.58
C LEU A 430 -31.65 -13.16 13.50
N ASN A 431 -32.36 -14.17 13.00
CA ASN A 431 -33.38 -14.84 13.84
C ASN A 431 -32.70 -15.82 14.78
N LEU A 432 -32.91 -15.65 16.08
CA LEU A 432 -32.38 -16.49 17.14
C LEU A 432 -33.47 -17.22 17.93
N GLY A 433 -34.75 -16.98 17.66
CA GLY A 433 -35.89 -17.58 18.37
C GLY A 433 -35.94 -19.11 18.28
N GLU A 434 -35.41 -19.67 17.17
CA GLU A 434 -35.36 -21.14 16.97
C GLU A 434 -34.32 -21.84 17.90
N LEU A 435 -33.48 -21.09 18.60
CA LEU A 435 -32.51 -21.67 19.55
C LEU A 435 -33.16 -22.16 20.84
N GLY A 436 -34.38 -21.69 21.14
CA GLY A 436 -35.32 -22.25 22.13
C GLY A 436 -34.94 -22.10 23.61
N ALA A 437 -33.75 -21.68 23.95
CA ALA A 437 -33.30 -21.51 25.32
C ALA A 437 -32.92 -20.08 25.64
N ALA A 438 -33.50 -19.50 26.68
CA ALA A 438 -33.04 -18.23 27.22
C ALA A 438 -31.59 -18.34 27.71
N GLY A 439 -30.78 -17.33 27.52
CA GLY A 439 -29.39 -17.34 27.99
C GLY A 439 -28.44 -16.43 27.19
N LEU A 440 -27.16 -16.52 27.53
CA LEU A 440 -26.09 -15.78 26.86
C LEU A 440 -25.57 -16.57 25.65
N TYR A 441 -25.63 -15.97 24.50
CA TYR A 441 -25.06 -16.50 23.25
C TYR A 441 -23.92 -15.64 22.79
N LEU A 442 -22.94 -16.27 22.10
CA LEU A 442 -21.85 -15.57 21.42
C LEU A 442 -22.09 -15.61 19.89
N VAL A 443 -22.25 -14.46 19.28
CA VAL A 443 -22.40 -14.32 17.84
C VAL A 443 -21.06 -13.92 17.24
N ARG A 444 -20.52 -14.73 16.32
CA ARG A 444 -19.29 -14.49 15.61
C ARG A 444 -19.60 -14.14 14.15
N LEU A 445 -19.13 -12.97 13.71
CA LEU A 445 -19.34 -12.44 12.37
C LEU A 445 -18.03 -12.53 11.61
N HIS A 446 -17.97 -13.34 10.56
CA HIS A 446 -16.83 -13.45 9.65
C HIS A 446 -17.07 -12.56 8.45
N ARG A 447 -16.12 -11.67 8.14
CA ARG A 447 -16.19 -10.79 6.99
C ARG A 447 -15.50 -11.40 5.78
N ALA A 448 -15.79 -10.84 4.60
CA ALA A 448 -15.14 -11.22 3.35
C ALA A 448 -13.61 -10.95 3.36
N ASP A 449 -13.13 -9.99 4.17
CA ASP A 449 -11.72 -9.67 4.36
C ASP A 449 -10.99 -10.63 5.34
N GLY A 450 -11.67 -11.68 5.82
CA GLY A 450 -11.14 -12.65 6.78
C GLY A 450 -11.14 -12.17 8.23
N THR A 451 -11.57 -10.94 8.50
CA THR A 451 -11.69 -10.45 9.88
C THR A 451 -12.91 -11.03 10.60
N VAL A 452 -12.82 -11.17 11.91
CA VAL A 452 -13.87 -11.76 12.74
C VAL A 452 -14.21 -10.82 13.89
N GLU A 453 -15.51 -10.53 14.06
CA GLU A 453 -16.04 -9.82 15.22
C GLU A 453 -16.86 -10.77 16.09
N GLN A 454 -16.87 -10.51 17.40
CA GLN A 454 -17.64 -11.29 18.38
C GLN A 454 -18.53 -10.36 19.20
N HIS A 455 -19.79 -10.74 19.32
CA HIS A 455 -20.81 -10.01 20.07
C HIS A 455 -21.50 -10.95 21.04
N LYS A 456 -21.79 -10.44 22.25
CA LYS A 456 -22.62 -11.16 23.23
C LYS A 456 -24.08 -10.77 23.02
N VAL A 457 -24.97 -11.73 22.93
CA VAL A 457 -26.41 -11.52 22.82
C VAL A 457 -27.08 -12.30 23.94
N VAL A 458 -27.98 -11.65 24.68
CA VAL A 458 -28.81 -12.26 25.71
C VAL A 458 -30.19 -12.51 25.12
N LEU A 459 -30.65 -13.75 25.14
CA LEU A 459 -32.04 -14.13 24.80
C LEU A 459 -32.87 -14.32 26.09
N HIS A 460 -34.10 -13.83 26.05
CA HIS A 460 -35.09 -13.97 27.12
C HIS A 460 -36.14 -14.99 26.75
#